data_8032952bf046bd1f7de7f175d7eeabf3
#
_entry.id   8032952bf046bd1f7de7f175d7eeabf3
#
_cell.length_a   1.000
_cell.length_b   1.000
_cell.length_c   1.000
_cell.angle_alpha   90.00
_cell.angle_beta   90.00
_cell.angle_gamma   90.00
#
_symmetry.space_group_name_H-M   'P 1'
#
loop_
_entity.id
_entity.type
_entity.pdbx_description
1 polymer ?
#
loop_
_entity_poly.entity_id
_entity_poly.type
_entity_poly.pdbx_seq_one_letter_code
_entity_poly.pdbx_strand_id
1 'polypeptide(L)'
;ILDTAGVTERDIHKLYLSGAFPAHSDLESAIAIGIFPDLPREKYALKKNSSLEGARILLLDHARLREAKALAENIYCVQFASYPDFLVRMQAAKFIPHTDMEKFPSQKNI
;
A
#
# COMPACT_ATOMS: atom_id res chain seq x y z
N ILE A 1 9.33 1.70 -4.08
CA ILE A 1 8.05 1.75 -4.83
C ILE A 1 7.65 3.19 -5.09
N LEU A 2 7.47 4.01 -4.05
CA LEU A 2 7.04 5.40 -4.20
C LEU A 2 8.04 6.21 -5.04
N ASP A 3 9.33 6.13 -4.74
CA ASP A 3 10.40 6.78 -5.50
C ASP A 3 10.34 6.45 -6.99
N THR A 4 9.99 5.20 -7.31
CA THR A 4 9.89 4.71 -8.68
C THR A 4 8.71 5.33 -9.44
N ALA A 5 7.64 5.63 -8.72
CA ALA A 5 6.46 6.31 -9.27
C ALA A 5 6.60 7.84 -9.25
N GLY A 6 7.72 8.37 -8.74
CA GLY A 6 7.91 9.82 -8.55
C GLY A 6 6.99 10.42 -7.49
N VAL A 7 6.56 9.59 -6.54
CA VAL A 7 5.60 9.95 -5.48
C VAL A 7 6.28 9.85 -4.14
N THR A 8 6.02 10.80 -3.26
CA THR A 8 6.50 10.78 -1.87
C THR A 8 5.38 10.35 -0.92
N GLU A 9 5.73 10.00 0.33
CA GLU A 9 4.75 9.68 1.38
C GLU A 9 3.79 10.85 1.67
N ARG A 10 4.21 12.08 1.40
CA ARG A 10 3.39 13.28 1.57
C ARG A 10 2.26 13.36 0.54
N ASP A 11 2.51 12.82 -0.65
CA ASP A 11 1.55 12.82 -1.76
C ASP A 11 0.47 11.75 -1.59
N ILE A 12 0.69 10.77 -0.68
CA ILE A 12 -0.30 9.73 -0.38
C ILE A 12 -1.45 10.34 0.40
N HIS A 13 -2.61 10.39 -0.23
CA HIS A 13 -3.84 10.82 0.42
C HIS A 13 -4.46 9.69 1.25
N LYS A 14 -4.52 8.48 0.70
CA LYS A 14 -5.08 7.30 1.34
C LYS A 14 -4.35 6.04 0.88
N LEU A 15 -4.06 5.13 1.80
CA LEU A 15 -3.49 3.81 1.53
C LEU A 15 -4.53 2.73 1.84
N TYR A 16 -5.00 2.05 0.81
CA TYR A 16 -5.95 0.95 0.94
C TYR A 16 -5.20 -0.37 1.04
N LEU A 17 -5.41 -1.09 2.12
CA LEU A 17 -4.89 -2.43 2.34
C LEU A 17 -6.04 -3.43 2.29
N SER A 18 -5.96 -4.39 1.40
CA SER A 18 -7.02 -5.37 1.18
C SER A 18 -6.46 -6.79 1.14
N GLY A 19 -7.28 -7.76 1.54
CA GLY A 19 -6.95 -9.18 1.57
C GLY A 19 -6.81 -9.74 2.98
N ALA A 20 -6.51 -11.03 3.06
CA ALA A 20 -6.43 -11.73 4.35
C ALA A 20 -5.25 -11.27 5.20
N PHE A 21 -4.08 -11.04 4.59
CA PHE A 21 -2.87 -10.66 5.33
C PHE A 21 -3.06 -9.33 6.08
N PRO A 22 -3.44 -8.20 5.47
CA PRO A 22 -3.66 -6.97 6.22
C PRO A 22 -4.81 -7.05 7.22
N ALA A 23 -5.83 -7.87 6.93
CA ALA A 23 -7.00 -8.02 7.82
C ALA A 23 -6.67 -8.69 9.15
N HIS A 24 -5.59 -9.48 9.20
CA HIS A 24 -5.16 -10.22 10.38
C HIS A 24 -3.82 -9.74 10.95
N SER A 25 -3.20 -8.73 10.34
CA SER A 25 -1.94 -8.16 10.80
C SER A 25 -2.20 -6.98 11.74
N ASP A 26 -1.37 -6.87 12.77
CA ASP A 26 -1.30 -5.67 13.58
C ASP A 26 -0.60 -4.57 12.78
N LEU A 27 -1.26 -3.44 12.59
CA LEU A 27 -0.77 -2.34 11.77
C LEU A 27 0.54 -1.75 12.32
N GLU A 28 0.62 -1.55 13.64
CA GLU A 28 1.80 -0.97 14.28
C GLU A 28 3.00 -1.89 14.15
N SER A 29 2.82 -3.18 14.39
CA SER A 29 3.87 -4.18 14.21
C SER A 29 4.33 -4.25 12.75
N ALA A 30 3.42 -4.18 11.79
CA ALA A 30 3.74 -4.21 10.37
C ALA A 30 4.53 -2.96 9.93
N ILE A 31 4.24 -1.80 10.50
CA ILE A 31 5.01 -0.57 10.28
C ILE A 31 6.40 -0.70 10.94
N ALA A 32 6.46 -1.19 12.18
CA ALA A 32 7.70 -1.33 12.92
C ALA A 32 8.74 -2.20 12.21
N ILE A 33 8.30 -3.27 11.54
CA ILE A 33 9.18 -4.15 10.75
C ILE A 33 9.31 -3.72 9.27
N GLY A 34 8.73 -2.59 8.88
CA GLY A 34 8.90 -2.01 7.55
C GLY A 34 8.08 -2.65 6.42
N ILE A 35 7.03 -3.43 6.74
CA ILE A 35 6.10 -3.99 5.73
C ILE A 35 5.25 -2.88 5.12
N PHE A 36 4.77 -1.95 5.96
CA PHE A 36 4.01 -0.80 5.51
C PHE A 36 4.78 0.49 5.77
N PRO A 37 4.61 1.53 4.94
CA PRO A 37 5.25 2.83 5.16
C PRO A 37 4.75 3.47 6.46
N ASP A 38 5.56 4.31 7.09
CA ASP A 38 5.16 5.02 8.31
C ASP A 38 4.38 6.30 7.98
N LEU A 39 3.09 6.14 7.75
CA LEU A 39 2.14 7.22 7.46
C LEU A 39 1.28 7.53 8.68
N PRO A 40 0.69 8.74 8.76
CA PRO A 40 -0.38 9.03 9.71
C PRO A 40 -1.48 7.96 9.65
N ARG A 41 -1.90 7.45 10.81
CA ARG A 41 -2.79 6.27 10.91
C ARG A 41 -4.15 6.48 10.25
N GLU A 42 -4.63 7.71 10.19
CA GLU A 42 -5.86 8.09 9.48
C GLU A 42 -5.77 7.92 7.95
N LYS A 43 -4.57 7.82 7.40
CA LYS A 43 -4.38 7.54 5.97
C LYS A 43 -4.59 6.07 5.61
N TYR A 44 -4.58 5.15 6.58
CA TYR A 44 -4.80 3.74 6.33
C TYR A 44 -6.28 3.41 6.24
N ALA A 45 -6.65 2.61 5.24
CA ALA A 45 -7.99 2.05 5.08
C ALA A 45 -7.89 0.53 4.91
N LEU A 46 -8.14 -0.19 5.99
CA LEU A 46 -8.13 -1.65 5.99
C LEU A 46 -9.45 -2.18 5.43
N LYS A 47 -9.39 -3.02 4.40
CA LYS A 47 -10.52 -3.66 3.74
C LYS A 47 -10.33 -5.17 3.76
N LYS A 48 -11.36 -5.94 4.14
CA LYS A 48 -11.27 -7.40 4.21
C LYS A 48 -11.08 -8.00 2.81
N ASN A 49 -12.07 -7.89 1.96
CA ASN A 49 -12.05 -8.41 0.59
C ASN A 49 -12.69 -7.40 -0.37
N SER A 50 -11.88 -6.46 -0.84
CA SER A 50 -12.35 -5.39 -1.72
C SER A 50 -12.77 -5.91 -3.10
N SER A 51 -12.15 -6.97 -3.60
CA SER A 51 -12.51 -7.57 -4.89
C SER A 51 -13.90 -8.17 -4.86
N LEU A 52 -14.21 -8.94 -3.82
CA LEU A 52 -15.54 -9.52 -3.64
C LEU A 52 -16.62 -8.44 -3.44
N GLU A 53 -16.31 -7.44 -2.63
CA GLU A 53 -17.26 -6.34 -2.40
C GLU A 53 -17.49 -5.51 -3.66
N GLY A 54 -16.45 -5.24 -4.44
CA GLY A 54 -16.57 -4.59 -5.74
C GLY A 54 -17.44 -5.38 -6.72
N ALA A 55 -17.21 -6.70 -6.82
CA ALA A 55 -18.03 -7.57 -7.64
C ALA A 55 -19.50 -7.57 -7.20
N ARG A 56 -19.76 -7.61 -5.88
CA ARG A 56 -21.11 -7.54 -5.32
C ARG A 56 -21.81 -6.22 -5.70
N ILE A 57 -21.12 -5.10 -5.57
CA ILE A 57 -21.65 -3.79 -5.93
C ILE A 57 -22.04 -3.74 -7.40
N LEU A 58 -21.18 -4.23 -8.30
CA LEU A 58 -21.43 -4.23 -9.74
C LEU A 58 -22.56 -5.19 -10.14
N LEU A 59 -22.74 -6.30 -9.43
CA LEU A 59 -23.88 -7.21 -9.65
C LEU A 59 -25.21 -6.58 -9.26
N LEU A 60 -25.23 -5.80 -8.18
CA LEU A 60 -26.44 -5.16 -7.69
C LEU A 60 -26.79 -3.87 -8.44
N ASP A 61 -25.79 -3.20 -9.00
CA ASP A 61 -25.97 -1.93 -9.69
C ASP A 61 -25.08 -1.87 -10.95
N HIS A 62 -25.64 -2.34 -12.07
CA HIS A 62 -24.96 -2.32 -13.36
C HIS A 62 -24.60 -0.91 -13.87
N ALA A 63 -25.28 0.14 -13.39
CA ALA A 63 -24.94 1.51 -13.79
C ALA A 63 -23.54 1.91 -13.34
N ARG A 64 -23.04 1.33 -12.24
CA ARG A 64 -21.69 1.56 -11.73
C ARG A 64 -20.56 0.94 -12.55
N LEU A 65 -20.89 0.07 -13.52
CA LEU A 65 -19.86 -0.54 -14.38
C LEU A 65 -19.08 0.52 -15.18
N ARG A 66 -19.74 1.59 -15.58
CA ARG A 66 -19.09 2.71 -16.28
C ARG A 66 -18.11 3.45 -15.36
N GLU A 67 -18.51 3.71 -14.14
CA GLU A 67 -17.66 4.32 -13.10
C GLU A 67 -16.43 3.43 -12.81
N ALA A 68 -16.64 2.12 -12.63
CA ALA A 68 -15.57 1.17 -12.38
C ALA A 68 -14.56 1.11 -13.54
N LYS A 69 -15.02 1.15 -14.79
CA LYS A 69 -14.15 1.21 -15.96
C LYS A 69 -13.33 2.50 -16.00
N ALA A 70 -13.94 3.65 -15.75
CA ALA A 70 -13.26 4.92 -15.71
C ALA A 70 -12.20 4.98 -14.58
N LEU A 71 -12.50 4.39 -13.43
CA LEU A 71 -11.53 4.24 -12.34
C LEU A 71 -10.34 3.36 -12.77
N ALA A 72 -10.61 2.21 -13.41
CA ALA A 72 -9.58 1.29 -13.87
C ALA A 72 -8.61 1.94 -14.87
N GLU A 73 -9.10 2.82 -15.74
CA GLU A 73 -8.27 3.58 -16.69
C GLU A 73 -7.32 4.57 -16.01
N ASN A 74 -7.62 4.99 -14.79
CA ASN A 74 -6.79 5.92 -13.99
C ASN A 74 -5.87 5.21 -13.00
N ILE A 75 -5.88 3.87 -12.96
CA ILE A 75 -4.97 3.11 -12.10
C ILE A 75 -3.61 2.99 -12.77
N TYR A 76 -2.58 3.49 -12.11
CA TYR A 76 -1.20 3.27 -12.51
C TYR A 76 -0.62 2.05 -11.81
N CYS A 77 -0.26 1.03 -12.58
CA CYS A 77 0.36 -0.18 -12.06
C CYS A 77 1.87 -0.06 -12.09
N VAL A 78 2.51 -0.08 -10.91
CA VAL A 78 3.97 -0.08 -10.78
C VAL A 78 4.50 -1.50 -10.82
N GLN A 79 5.29 -1.83 -11.85
CA GLN A 79 5.96 -3.13 -11.97
C GLN A 79 7.39 -3.04 -11.44
N PHE A 80 7.60 -3.35 -10.17
CA PHE A 80 8.91 -3.17 -9.51
C PHE A 80 10.01 -4.04 -10.11
N ALA A 81 9.69 -5.26 -10.54
CA ALA A 81 10.68 -6.18 -11.11
C ALA A 81 11.36 -5.64 -12.39
N SER A 82 10.77 -4.65 -13.03
CA SER A 82 11.32 -3.98 -14.21
C SER A 82 12.38 -2.93 -13.85
N TYR A 83 12.59 -2.62 -12.59
CA TYR A 83 13.56 -1.61 -12.17
C TYR A 83 14.89 -2.25 -11.79
N PRO A 84 16.03 -1.77 -12.35
CA PRO A 84 17.35 -2.34 -12.11
C PRO A 84 17.73 -2.44 -10.64
N ASP A 85 17.29 -1.47 -9.82
CA ASP A 85 17.62 -1.38 -8.40
C ASP A 85 16.69 -2.20 -7.49
N PHE A 86 15.67 -2.87 -8.05
CA PHE A 86 14.67 -3.56 -7.25
C PHE A 86 15.28 -4.58 -6.29
N LEU A 87 16.19 -5.43 -6.77
CA LEU A 87 16.81 -6.46 -5.93
C LEU A 87 17.63 -5.87 -4.79
N VAL A 88 18.40 -4.82 -5.06
CA VAL A 88 19.24 -4.14 -4.07
C VAL A 88 18.36 -3.50 -2.99
N ARG A 89 17.33 -2.77 -3.41
CA ARG A 89 16.37 -2.14 -2.50
C ARG A 89 15.59 -3.17 -1.66
N MET A 90 15.20 -4.28 -2.29
CA MET A 90 14.53 -5.38 -1.60
C MET A 90 15.43 -6.02 -0.53
N GLN A 91 16.72 -6.22 -0.85
CA GLN A 91 17.67 -6.76 0.13
C GLN A 91 17.87 -5.79 1.31
N ALA A 92 18.01 -4.50 1.05
CA ALA A 92 18.12 -3.48 2.10
C ALA A 92 16.87 -3.40 3.00
N ALA A 93 15.69 -3.62 2.43
CA ALA A 93 14.43 -3.59 3.16
C ALA A 93 14.17 -4.82 4.06
N LYS A 94 14.98 -5.88 3.94
CA LYS A 94 14.83 -7.10 4.78
C LYS A 94 15.42 -6.96 6.18
N PHE A 95 16.21 -5.93 6.45
CA PHE A 95 16.80 -5.72 7.76
C PHE A 95 15.75 -5.23 8.77
N ILE A 96 15.80 -5.75 10.00
CA ILE A 96 14.95 -5.36 11.11
C ILE A 96 15.87 -4.94 12.27
N PRO A 97 15.81 -3.69 12.71
CA PRO A 97 15.04 -2.57 12.15
C PRO A 97 15.49 -2.18 10.73
N HIS A 98 14.65 -1.43 10.03
CA HIS A 98 14.94 -0.99 8.66
C HIS A 98 16.25 -0.17 8.61
N THR A 99 17.06 -0.36 7.57
CA THR A 99 18.36 0.32 7.43
C THR A 99 18.26 1.83 7.39
N ASP A 100 17.15 2.37 6.89
CA ASP A 100 16.85 3.80 6.84
C ASP A 100 15.72 4.15 7.82
N MET A 101 16.08 4.43 9.06
CA MET A 101 15.12 4.78 10.13
C MET A 101 14.51 6.18 9.97
N GLU A 102 15.00 7.01 9.05
CA GLU A 102 14.37 8.30 8.76
C GLU A 102 12.99 8.13 8.09
N LYS A 103 12.81 7.02 7.40
CA LYS A 103 11.52 6.64 6.78
C LYS A 103 10.48 6.15 7.80
N PHE A 104 10.88 5.92 9.04
CA PHE A 104 10.02 5.41 10.12
C PHE A 104 10.08 6.32 11.36
N PRO A 105 9.65 7.57 11.24
CA PRO A 105 9.78 8.54 12.33
C PRO A 105 8.99 8.14 13.59
N SER A 106 7.88 7.41 13.46
CA SER A 106 7.11 6.95 14.63
C SER A 106 7.80 5.84 15.41
N GLN A 107 8.81 5.18 14.81
CA GLN A 107 9.54 4.05 15.40
C GLN A 107 10.89 4.43 16.01
N LYS A 108 11.29 5.69 15.96
CA LYS A 108 12.60 6.15 16.47
C LYS A 108 12.78 6.04 17.98
N ASN A 109 11.72 5.78 18.73
CA ASN A 109 11.73 5.73 20.20
C ASN A 109 11.50 4.32 20.78
N ILE A 110 11.67 3.29 19.99
CA ILE A 110 11.55 1.90 20.43
C ILE A 110 12.95 1.30 20.72
#